data_f1beb072be2712e0f46c5c55dc192291
#
_entry.id   f1beb072be2712e0f46c5c55dc192291
#
_cell.length_a   1.000
_cell.length_b   1.000
_cell.length_c   1.000
_cell.angle_alpha   90.00
_cell.angle_beta   90.00
_cell.angle_gamma   90.00
#
_symmetry.space_group_name_H-M   'P 1'
#
loop_
_entity.id
_entity.type
_entity.pdbx_description
1 polymer ?
#
loop_
_entity_poly.entity_id
_entity_poly.type
_entity_poly.pdbx_seq_one_letter_code
_entity_poly.pdbx_strand_id
1 'polypeptide(L)'
;MNGYTAESPKHFMLDSGAFYKNFDMAIDTVATASAKLLGLTRGGGEFSAVPTVRAIIADGIKENTAGFNRIDNWVVTLKGTMLEMTTANFQALLATSEVDSTTDPTYDAITAKSEIALEDYLTNITYIGTISGSALPVIIQVSNAINLQGLTLASEDKNEGTMEALFTGHYGPTTQGVVPFTIYNPKITGDTIPPTVTVVPADLEITVALNSAIIWTFSEAISNVSVNSANFFLLETGVPVVGALTQSFDKLTVTFTPIADLITATAYTALATTNIKDISGNALAQNNIINFTTI
;
A
#
# COMPACT_ATOMS: atom_id res chain seq x y z
N MET A 1 -12.58 -12.05 -23.23
CA MET A 1 -11.35 -11.87 -22.44
C MET A 1 -11.66 -10.76 -21.43
N ASN A 2 -11.51 -10.98 -20.12
CA ASN A 2 -11.96 -10.04 -19.07
C ASN A 2 -10.85 -9.17 -18.47
N GLY A 3 -9.65 -9.17 -19.06
CA GLY A 3 -8.53 -8.33 -18.61
C GLY A 3 -7.97 -8.63 -17.20
N TYR A 4 -8.53 -9.63 -16.50
CA TYR A 4 -8.09 -10.00 -15.16
C TYR A 4 -6.85 -10.89 -15.23
N THR A 5 -5.87 -10.57 -14.38
CA THR A 5 -4.66 -11.38 -14.15
C THR A 5 -4.50 -11.69 -12.65
N ALA A 6 -3.69 -12.67 -12.29
CA ALA A 6 -3.39 -12.99 -10.90
C ALA A 6 -2.77 -11.80 -10.12
N GLU A 7 -2.13 -10.88 -10.83
CA GLU A 7 -1.53 -9.67 -10.26
C GLU A 7 -2.54 -8.52 -10.08
N SER A 8 -3.68 -8.54 -10.80
CA SER A 8 -4.67 -7.44 -10.76
C SER A 8 -5.08 -7.02 -9.35
N PRO A 9 -5.33 -7.94 -8.38
CA PRO A 9 -5.73 -7.56 -7.02
C PRO A 9 -4.66 -6.80 -6.24
N LYS A 10 -3.40 -6.85 -6.66
CA LYS A 10 -2.29 -6.16 -6.00
C LYS A 10 -2.19 -4.67 -6.34
N HIS A 11 -2.96 -4.20 -7.33
CA HIS A 11 -2.83 -2.86 -7.90
C HIS A 11 -4.04 -1.96 -7.62
N PHE A 12 -4.89 -2.32 -6.68
CA PHE A 12 -6.07 -1.51 -6.35
C PHE A 12 -5.75 -0.51 -5.24
N MET A 13 -6.20 0.73 -5.43
CA MET A 13 -6.25 1.70 -4.34
C MET A 13 -7.48 1.35 -3.47
N LEU A 14 -7.26 1.10 -2.18
CA LEU A 14 -8.27 0.52 -1.30
C LEU A 14 -8.96 1.54 -0.40
N ASP A 15 -8.28 2.65 -0.05
CA ASP A 15 -8.74 3.58 0.95
C ASP A 15 -9.00 4.97 0.38
N SER A 16 -9.77 5.78 1.13
CA SER A 16 -9.99 7.19 0.82
C SER A 16 -8.72 8.05 0.90
N GLY A 17 -7.64 7.51 1.48
CA GLY A 17 -6.37 8.20 1.67
C GLY A 17 -6.42 9.35 2.66
N ALA A 18 -5.31 10.08 2.76
CA ALA A 18 -5.17 11.24 3.63
C ALA A 18 -4.44 12.39 2.91
N PHE A 19 -4.77 13.63 3.29
CA PHE A 19 -4.19 14.84 2.72
C PHE A 19 -3.22 15.48 3.70
N TYR A 20 -2.03 15.82 3.22
CA TYR A 20 -0.98 16.47 4.00
C TYR A 20 -0.54 17.76 3.32
N LYS A 21 -0.38 18.84 4.09
CA LYS A 21 0.24 20.09 3.63
C LYS A 21 1.73 20.06 3.88
N ASN A 22 2.54 20.53 2.93
CA ASN A 22 3.99 20.69 3.05
C ASN A 22 4.71 19.38 3.49
N PHE A 23 4.31 18.25 2.92
CA PHE A 23 4.90 16.94 3.19
C PHE A 23 6.27 16.83 2.51
N ASP A 24 7.30 16.49 3.28
CA ASP A 24 8.66 16.30 2.77
C ASP A 24 8.99 14.81 2.68
N MET A 25 9.13 14.30 1.46
CA MET A 25 9.43 12.90 1.18
C MET A 25 10.77 12.42 1.77
N ALA A 26 11.70 13.33 2.09
CA ALA A 26 13.01 12.96 2.61
C ALA A 26 13.01 12.71 4.13
N ILE A 27 12.10 13.36 4.86
CA ILE A 27 12.12 13.35 6.34
C ILE A 27 10.80 12.93 6.97
N ASP A 28 9.67 13.11 6.27
CA ASP A 28 8.35 12.79 6.81
C ASP A 28 7.96 11.33 6.54
N THR A 29 7.26 10.76 7.50
CA THR A 29 6.49 9.53 7.34
C THR A 29 5.04 9.81 7.72
N VAL A 30 4.11 8.92 7.36
CA VAL A 30 2.70 9.04 7.79
C VAL A 30 2.59 9.16 9.32
N ALA A 31 3.45 8.46 10.05
CA ALA A 31 3.47 8.50 11.52
C ALA A 31 4.02 9.81 12.09
N THR A 32 5.01 10.43 11.44
CA THR A 32 5.70 11.64 11.95
C THR A 32 5.07 12.93 11.46
N ALA A 33 4.30 12.90 10.37
CA ALA A 33 3.72 14.07 9.72
C ALA A 33 2.33 14.45 10.27
N SER A 34 1.94 14.02 11.47
CA SER A 34 0.60 14.29 12.05
C SER A 34 0.24 15.77 12.10
N ALA A 35 1.21 16.66 12.38
CA ALA A 35 0.99 18.11 12.38
C ALA A 35 0.75 18.72 10.97
N LYS A 36 1.03 17.97 9.91
CA LYS A 36 0.84 18.34 8.50
C LYS A 36 -0.45 17.77 7.91
N LEU A 37 -1.09 16.85 8.63
CA LEU A 37 -2.36 16.24 8.23
C LEU A 37 -3.49 17.27 8.23
N LEU A 38 -4.29 17.27 7.17
CA LEU A 38 -5.49 18.12 7.07
C LEU A 38 -6.73 17.47 7.75
N GLY A 39 -6.56 16.32 8.41
CA GLY A 39 -7.61 15.64 9.15
C GLY A 39 -8.46 14.69 8.29
N LEU A 40 -9.65 14.39 8.80
CA LEU A 40 -10.58 13.45 8.17
C LEU A 40 -11.19 14.03 6.90
N THR A 41 -11.37 13.16 5.90
CA THR A 41 -12.00 13.48 4.63
C THR A 41 -13.23 12.60 4.39
N ARG A 42 -14.14 13.07 3.53
CA ARG A 42 -15.29 12.31 3.05
C ARG A 42 -15.20 12.09 1.54
N GLY A 43 -15.44 10.86 1.07
CA GLY A 43 -15.49 10.53 -0.35
C GLY A 43 -14.14 10.41 -1.05
N GLY A 44 -13.03 10.41 -0.30
CA GLY A 44 -11.68 10.28 -0.87
C GLY A 44 -11.16 11.55 -1.50
N GLY A 45 -10.25 11.41 -2.49
CA GLY A 45 -9.64 12.49 -3.23
C GLY A 45 -9.73 12.29 -4.74
N GLU A 46 -9.66 13.38 -5.48
CA GLU A 46 -9.57 13.38 -6.93
C GLU A 46 -8.31 14.14 -7.36
N PHE A 47 -7.43 13.44 -8.07
CA PHE A 47 -6.25 14.04 -8.70
C PHE A 47 -6.46 14.16 -10.20
N SER A 48 -6.17 15.33 -10.75
CA SER A 48 -6.21 15.60 -12.19
C SER A 48 -4.94 16.31 -12.64
N ALA A 49 -4.35 15.85 -13.74
CA ALA A 49 -3.22 16.47 -14.40
C ALA A 49 -3.47 16.46 -15.91
N VAL A 50 -3.82 17.62 -16.44
CA VAL A 50 -4.23 17.78 -17.85
C VAL A 50 -3.22 18.66 -18.56
N PRO A 51 -2.54 18.15 -19.63
CA PRO A 51 -1.64 18.97 -20.43
C PRO A 51 -2.41 19.88 -21.39
N THR A 52 -1.96 21.12 -21.53
CA THR A 52 -2.32 21.96 -22.67
C THR A 52 -1.33 21.67 -23.79
N VAL A 53 -1.83 21.11 -24.88
CA VAL A 53 -1.00 20.64 -26.00
C VAL A 53 -1.17 21.56 -27.21
N ARG A 54 -0.07 21.93 -27.83
CA ARG A 54 -0.01 22.66 -29.07
C ARG A 54 0.63 21.82 -30.17
N ALA A 55 -0.02 21.76 -31.33
CA ALA A 55 0.58 21.16 -32.52
C ALA A 55 1.56 22.14 -33.21
N ILE A 56 2.69 21.63 -33.65
CA ILE A 56 3.60 22.37 -34.54
C ILE A 56 3.07 22.20 -35.96
N ILE A 57 2.72 23.33 -36.60
CA ILE A 57 2.28 23.36 -37.98
C ILE A 57 3.53 23.58 -38.87
N ALA A 58 3.71 22.69 -39.85
CA ALA A 58 4.81 22.80 -40.83
C ALA A 58 4.28 22.45 -42.23
N ASP A 59 4.82 23.12 -43.26
CA ASP A 59 4.40 22.90 -44.62
C ASP A 59 4.62 21.46 -45.07
N GLY A 60 3.60 20.86 -45.67
CA GLY A 60 3.63 19.48 -46.15
C GLY A 60 3.40 18.39 -45.08
N ILE A 61 3.24 18.78 -43.82
CA ILE A 61 2.95 17.85 -42.70
C ILE A 61 1.51 18.05 -42.27
N LYS A 62 0.79 16.95 -42.10
CA LYS A 62 -0.61 16.97 -41.57
C LYS A 62 -0.60 17.31 -40.10
N GLU A 63 -1.61 18.06 -39.66
CA GLU A 63 -1.89 18.25 -38.22
C GLU A 63 -2.00 16.90 -37.53
N ASN A 64 -1.60 16.88 -36.24
CA ASN A 64 -1.57 15.68 -35.38
C ASN A 64 -0.59 14.58 -35.86
N THR A 65 0.43 14.92 -36.59
CA THR A 65 1.53 14.00 -36.88
C THR A 65 2.28 13.68 -35.56
N ALA A 66 2.55 12.40 -35.33
CA ALA A 66 3.28 11.94 -34.15
C ALA A 66 4.66 12.64 -34.06
N GLY A 67 4.99 13.16 -32.85
CA GLY A 67 6.22 13.91 -32.61
C GLY A 67 6.12 15.43 -32.85
N PHE A 68 5.04 15.92 -33.46
CA PHE A 68 4.79 17.35 -33.70
C PHE A 68 3.91 18.05 -32.66
N ASN A 69 3.65 17.38 -31.53
CA ASN A 69 2.96 17.98 -30.42
C ASN A 69 3.95 18.47 -29.34
N ARG A 70 3.63 19.61 -28.75
CA ARG A 70 4.36 20.19 -27.61
C ARG A 70 3.41 20.47 -26.47
N ILE A 71 3.85 20.23 -25.26
CA ILE A 71 3.12 20.59 -24.07
C ILE A 71 3.54 22.01 -23.70
N ASP A 72 2.57 22.92 -23.64
CA ASP A 72 2.81 24.29 -23.26
C ASP A 72 2.64 24.48 -21.74
N ASN A 73 1.69 23.75 -21.12
CA ASN A 73 1.38 23.87 -19.71
C ASN A 73 0.73 22.56 -19.19
N TRP A 74 0.76 22.38 -17.88
CA TRP A 74 -0.06 21.38 -17.15
C TRP A 74 -1.02 22.09 -16.22
N VAL A 75 -2.30 21.76 -16.27
CA VAL A 75 -3.29 22.11 -15.27
C VAL A 75 -3.38 20.95 -14.29
N VAL A 76 -2.94 21.19 -13.05
CA VAL A 76 -2.84 20.14 -12.03
C VAL A 76 -3.73 20.51 -10.85
N THR A 77 -4.61 19.61 -10.47
CA THR A 77 -5.50 19.81 -9.32
C THR A 77 -5.55 18.60 -8.43
N LEU A 78 -5.73 18.85 -7.13
CA LEU A 78 -6.02 17.84 -6.12
C LEU A 78 -7.22 18.30 -5.31
N LYS A 79 -8.32 17.56 -5.42
CA LYS A 79 -9.61 17.85 -4.77
C LYS A 79 -9.86 16.90 -3.61
N GLY A 80 -10.49 17.39 -2.56
CA GLY A 80 -10.98 16.60 -1.43
C GLY A 80 -12.02 17.33 -0.63
N THR A 81 -12.78 16.60 0.18
CA THR A 81 -13.78 17.17 1.10
C THR A 81 -13.30 16.95 2.52
N MET A 82 -13.02 18.04 3.24
CA MET A 82 -12.52 18.02 4.62
C MET A 82 -13.68 18.06 5.61
N LEU A 83 -13.55 17.30 6.71
CA LEU A 83 -14.54 17.28 7.79
C LEU A 83 -14.09 18.08 9.02
N GLU A 84 -12.79 18.25 9.21
CA GLU A 84 -12.24 18.90 10.40
C GLU A 84 -12.08 20.41 10.20
N MET A 85 -12.81 21.17 11.01
CA MET A 85 -12.82 22.64 11.00
C MET A 85 -11.77 23.19 11.96
N THR A 86 -10.50 23.09 11.59
CA THR A 86 -9.38 23.64 12.35
C THR A 86 -8.92 24.97 11.76
N THR A 87 -8.29 25.84 12.57
CA THR A 87 -7.66 27.09 12.10
C THR A 87 -6.70 26.81 10.93
N ALA A 88 -5.93 25.73 11.02
CA ALA A 88 -4.97 25.33 9.98
C ALA A 88 -5.68 24.93 8.65
N ASN A 89 -6.86 24.31 8.72
CA ASN A 89 -7.63 23.96 7.53
C ASN A 89 -8.30 25.19 6.92
N PHE A 90 -8.86 26.07 7.74
CA PHE A 90 -9.37 27.34 7.26
C PHE A 90 -8.31 28.16 6.53
N GLN A 91 -7.09 28.26 7.10
CA GLN A 91 -5.97 28.93 6.43
C GLN A 91 -5.58 28.25 5.10
N ALA A 92 -5.51 26.92 5.05
CA ALA A 92 -5.16 26.20 3.84
C ALA A 92 -6.23 26.32 2.73
N LEU A 93 -7.50 26.48 3.11
CA LEU A 93 -8.62 26.55 2.17
C LEU A 93 -8.97 28.00 1.75
N LEU A 94 -8.54 28.99 2.48
CA LEU A 94 -8.54 30.38 2.01
C LEU A 94 -7.29 30.61 1.17
N ALA A 95 -7.44 31.17 -0.03
CA ALA A 95 -6.31 31.45 -0.92
C ALA A 95 -5.21 32.26 -0.22
N THR A 96 -5.60 33.14 0.66
CA THR A 96 -4.70 34.00 1.45
C THR A 96 -5.41 34.42 2.73
N SER A 97 -4.73 34.32 3.86
CA SER A 97 -5.31 34.63 5.16
C SER A 97 -4.27 35.04 6.20
N GLU A 98 -4.71 35.81 7.16
CA GLU A 98 -4.00 36.12 8.39
C GLU A 98 -4.77 35.54 9.58
N VAL A 99 -4.05 35.14 10.60
CA VAL A 99 -4.62 34.61 11.86
C VAL A 99 -4.14 35.49 13.01
N ASP A 100 -5.08 36.06 13.74
CA ASP A 100 -4.82 36.69 15.02
C ASP A 100 -5.28 35.73 16.14
N SER A 101 -4.32 35.15 16.84
CA SER A 101 -4.53 34.28 18.01
C SER A 101 -4.24 35.03 19.33
N THR A 102 -4.06 36.38 19.29
CA THR A 102 -3.57 37.15 20.42
C THR A 102 -4.59 38.13 20.97
N THR A 103 -5.46 38.69 20.12
CA THR A 103 -6.43 39.68 20.53
C THR A 103 -7.55 39.08 21.38
N ASP A 104 -8.00 37.87 21.06
CA ASP A 104 -9.00 37.16 21.85
C ASP A 104 -8.42 35.86 22.42
N PRO A 105 -8.54 35.62 23.74
CA PRO A 105 -7.98 34.41 24.36
C PRO A 105 -8.79 33.13 24.05
N THR A 106 -9.96 33.26 23.41
CA THR A 106 -10.88 32.13 23.14
C THR A 106 -11.07 31.81 21.67
N TYR A 107 -10.74 32.75 20.78
CA TYR A 107 -10.93 32.60 19.34
C TYR A 107 -9.71 33.00 18.54
N ASP A 108 -9.34 32.17 17.57
CA ASP A 108 -8.46 32.56 16.47
C ASP A 108 -9.30 33.37 15.44
N ALA A 109 -8.95 34.62 15.21
CA ALA A 109 -9.60 35.44 14.18
C ALA A 109 -8.88 35.23 12.83
N ILE A 110 -9.58 34.64 11.85
CA ILE A 110 -9.04 34.38 10.52
C ILE A 110 -9.63 35.40 9.55
N THR A 111 -8.79 36.22 8.95
CA THR A 111 -9.18 37.24 7.99
C THR A 111 -8.49 37.06 6.64
N ALA A 112 -9.20 37.29 5.54
CA ALA A 112 -8.61 37.22 4.22
C ALA A 112 -7.75 38.47 3.94
N LYS A 113 -6.61 38.28 3.26
CA LYS A 113 -5.80 39.36 2.71
C LYS A 113 -6.34 39.81 1.35
N SER A 114 -5.99 41.01 0.90
CA SER A 114 -6.38 41.54 -0.40
C SER A 114 -5.48 41.11 -1.56
N GLU A 115 -4.31 40.58 -1.26
CA GLU A 115 -3.28 40.19 -2.23
C GLU A 115 -2.76 38.78 -1.94
N ILE A 116 -2.38 38.10 -2.99
CA ILE A 116 -1.74 36.77 -2.89
C ILE A 116 -0.24 36.99 -3.03
N ALA A 117 0.51 36.59 -2.00
CA ALA A 117 1.96 36.62 -1.98
C ALA A 117 2.53 35.18 -2.22
N LEU A 118 3.84 35.06 -2.46
CA LEU A 118 4.47 33.78 -2.70
C LEU A 118 4.40 32.83 -1.47
N GLU A 119 4.42 33.40 -0.28
CA GLU A 119 4.29 32.67 0.99
C GLU A 119 2.89 32.10 1.25
N ASP A 120 1.88 32.52 0.51
CA ASP A 120 0.52 31.98 0.62
C ASP A 120 0.38 30.61 -0.10
N TYR A 121 1.34 30.27 -0.96
CA TYR A 121 1.39 28.97 -1.60
C TYR A 121 1.94 27.91 -0.62
N LEU A 122 1.22 26.83 -0.45
CA LEU A 122 1.77 25.64 0.19
C LEU A 122 2.94 25.12 -0.66
N THR A 123 4.04 24.72 -0.03
CA THR A 123 5.15 24.07 -0.74
C THR A 123 4.64 22.90 -1.57
N ASN A 124 3.71 22.14 -0.98
CA ASN A 124 2.94 21.12 -1.68
C ASN A 124 1.66 20.77 -0.90
N ILE A 125 0.72 20.16 -1.61
CA ILE A 125 -0.35 19.36 -1.05
C ILE A 125 -0.12 17.90 -1.49
N THR A 126 -0.15 16.97 -0.56
CA THR A 126 0.18 15.58 -0.79
C THR A 126 -0.99 14.69 -0.39
N TYR A 127 -1.42 13.84 -1.31
CA TYR A 127 -2.35 12.75 -1.05
C TYR A 127 -1.56 11.45 -0.86
N ILE A 128 -1.89 10.72 0.19
CA ILE A 128 -1.28 9.42 0.53
C ILE A 128 -2.38 8.38 0.64
N GLY A 129 -2.35 7.36 -0.20
CA GLY A 129 -3.36 6.29 -0.23
C GLY A 129 -2.74 4.90 -0.22
N THR A 130 -3.48 3.93 0.29
CA THR A 130 -3.04 2.53 0.37
C THR A 130 -3.27 1.81 -0.95
N ILE A 131 -2.30 1.00 -1.37
CA ILE A 131 -2.41 0.10 -2.52
C ILE A 131 -2.32 -1.35 -2.05
N SER A 132 -3.18 -2.22 -2.59
CA SER A 132 -3.42 -3.58 -2.09
C SER A 132 -2.20 -4.52 -2.09
N GLY A 133 -1.23 -4.30 -2.95
CA GLY A 133 -0.08 -5.20 -3.11
C GLY A 133 1.23 -4.67 -2.54
N SER A 134 1.21 -3.62 -1.74
CA SER A 134 2.43 -2.99 -1.20
C SER A 134 2.23 -2.53 0.23
N ALA A 135 3.26 -2.70 1.05
CA ALA A 135 3.32 -2.08 2.37
C ALA A 135 3.61 -0.56 2.29
N LEU A 136 4.11 -0.09 1.14
CA LEU A 136 4.32 1.32 0.89
C LEU A 136 3.09 1.93 0.22
N PRO A 137 2.67 3.14 0.61
CA PRO A 137 1.54 3.82 0.01
C PRO A 137 1.87 4.37 -1.38
N VAL A 138 0.84 4.65 -2.18
CA VAL A 138 0.95 5.57 -3.31
C VAL A 138 0.89 7.00 -2.77
N ILE A 139 1.77 7.87 -3.28
CA ILE A 139 1.85 9.26 -2.86
C ILE A 139 1.74 10.15 -4.10
N ILE A 140 0.80 11.09 -4.06
CA ILE A 140 0.60 12.08 -5.11
C ILE A 140 0.88 13.46 -4.51
N GLN A 141 1.92 14.11 -4.99
CA GLN A 141 2.34 15.41 -4.49
C GLN A 141 2.13 16.47 -5.57
N VAL A 142 1.40 17.53 -5.21
CA VAL A 142 1.15 18.72 -6.05
C VAL A 142 1.91 19.89 -5.45
N SER A 143 2.83 20.45 -6.20
CA SER A 143 3.77 21.48 -5.75
C SER A 143 3.20 22.89 -5.92
N ASN A 144 3.67 23.83 -5.08
CA ASN A 144 3.25 25.23 -5.05
C ASN A 144 1.72 25.33 -5.11
N ALA A 145 1.07 24.63 -4.19
CA ALA A 145 -0.37 24.42 -4.20
C ALA A 145 -1.11 25.56 -3.48
N ILE A 146 -2.21 26.00 -4.07
CA ILE A 146 -3.10 27.00 -3.47
C ILE A 146 -4.55 26.68 -3.85
N ASN A 147 -5.49 26.93 -2.93
CA ASN A 147 -6.92 26.83 -3.22
C ASN A 147 -7.48 28.17 -3.70
N LEU A 148 -7.54 28.40 -5.01
CA LEU A 148 -8.05 29.62 -5.61
C LEU A 148 -9.58 29.66 -5.70
N GLN A 149 -10.29 28.58 -5.41
CA GLN A 149 -11.76 28.59 -5.37
C GLN A 149 -12.31 29.17 -4.05
N GLY A 150 -11.43 29.36 -3.07
CA GLY A 150 -11.80 29.85 -1.75
C GLY A 150 -12.47 28.78 -0.89
N LEU A 151 -12.92 29.19 0.29
CA LEU A 151 -13.56 28.35 1.27
C LEU A 151 -15.08 28.30 1.01
N THR A 152 -15.59 27.06 0.83
CA THR A 152 -17.01 26.78 0.89
C THR A 152 -17.30 25.88 2.06
N LEU A 153 -18.11 26.31 3.01
CA LEU A 153 -18.57 25.57 4.16
C LEU A 153 -20.02 25.19 3.97
N ALA A 154 -20.31 23.91 3.93
CA ALA A 154 -21.68 23.40 3.90
C ALA A 154 -22.01 22.70 5.23
N SER A 155 -23.18 22.99 5.77
CA SER A 155 -23.74 22.32 6.94
C SER A 155 -25.15 21.86 6.66
N GLU A 156 -25.49 20.65 7.09
CA GLU A 156 -26.81 20.04 6.93
C GLU A 156 -27.33 19.55 8.28
N ASP A 157 -28.65 19.51 8.44
CA ASP A 157 -29.26 18.94 9.65
C ASP A 157 -28.91 17.44 9.76
N LYS A 158 -28.41 17.04 10.92
CA LYS A 158 -28.01 15.64 11.25
C LYS A 158 -26.82 15.08 10.44
N ASN A 159 -26.09 15.92 9.71
CA ASN A 159 -24.84 15.58 9.04
C ASN A 159 -23.69 16.44 9.54
N GLU A 160 -22.47 15.96 9.38
CA GLU A 160 -21.28 16.75 9.67
C GLU A 160 -21.10 17.84 8.62
N GLY A 161 -20.66 19.02 9.07
CA GLY A 161 -20.27 20.09 8.16
C GLY A 161 -19.07 19.67 7.31
N THR A 162 -19.05 20.13 6.06
CA THR A 162 -18.01 19.81 5.10
C THR A 162 -17.38 21.08 4.51
N MET A 163 -16.09 21.00 4.21
CA MET A 163 -15.35 22.05 3.49
C MET A 163 -14.77 21.43 2.22
N GLU A 164 -15.12 22.00 1.07
CA GLU A 164 -14.52 21.60 -0.20
C GLU A 164 -13.15 22.24 -0.37
N ALA A 165 -12.18 21.43 -0.79
CA ALA A 165 -10.83 21.83 -1.10
C ALA A 165 -10.51 21.51 -2.56
N LEU A 166 -10.06 22.50 -3.35
CA LEU A 166 -9.50 22.29 -4.68
C LEU A 166 -8.16 23.00 -4.80
N PHE A 167 -7.13 22.28 -4.50
CA PHE A 167 -5.77 22.79 -4.62
C PHE A 167 -5.30 22.73 -6.08
N THR A 168 -4.82 23.86 -6.59
CA THR A 168 -4.21 23.96 -7.91
C THR A 168 -2.70 24.06 -7.76
N GLY A 169 -1.96 23.23 -8.49
CA GLY A 169 -0.50 23.26 -8.52
C GLY A 169 0.04 24.31 -9.49
N HIS A 170 1.13 24.95 -9.10
CA HIS A 170 1.74 26.03 -9.87
C HIS A 170 3.22 25.76 -10.12
N TYR A 171 3.74 26.25 -11.26
CA TYR A 171 5.16 26.24 -11.54
C TYR A 171 5.90 27.16 -10.58
N GLY A 172 7.09 26.74 -10.16
CA GLY A 172 7.91 27.59 -9.31
C GLY A 172 8.45 28.81 -10.09
N PRO A 173 8.56 30.00 -9.50
CA PRO A 173 9.00 31.20 -10.19
C PRO A 173 10.39 31.07 -10.82
N THR A 174 11.26 30.25 -10.24
CA THR A 174 12.62 29.98 -10.74
C THR A 174 12.76 28.61 -11.40
N THR A 175 11.71 27.77 -11.42
CA THR A 175 11.71 26.39 -11.90
C THR A 175 10.59 26.12 -12.90
N GLN A 176 10.45 27.00 -13.90
CA GLN A 176 9.38 26.93 -14.92
C GLN A 176 9.39 25.66 -15.77
N GLY A 177 10.51 24.95 -15.84
CA GLY A 177 10.63 23.67 -16.55
C GLY A 177 10.22 22.44 -15.72
N VAL A 178 9.90 22.62 -14.44
CA VAL A 178 9.51 21.52 -13.54
C VAL A 178 8.01 21.46 -13.41
N VAL A 179 7.41 20.35 -13.84
CA VAL A 179 5.95 20.14 -13.76
C VAL A 179 5.52 20.12 -12.29
N PRO A 180 4.41 20.78 -11.92
CA PRO A 180 4.04 20.97 -10.51
C PRO A 180 3.36 19.73 -9.88
N PHE A 181 3.74 18.52 -10.26
CA PHE A 181 3.31 17.30 -9.56
C PHE A 181 4.30 16.17 -9.71
N THR A 182 4.25 15.23 -8.76
CA THR A 182 4.95 13.95 -8.82
C THR A 182 4.07 12.85 -8.25
N ILE A 183 4.03 11.70 -8.92
CA ILE A 183 3.37 10.50 -8.44
C ILE A 183 4.45 9.49 -8.04
N TYR A 184 4.48 9.13 -6.78
CA TYR A 184 5.31 8.05 -6.24
C TYR A 184 4.46 6.79 -6.15
N ASN A 185 4.61 5.92 -7.13
CA ASN A 185 3.93 4.63 -7.15
C ASN A 185 4.89 3.57 -6.60
N PRO A 186 4.52 2.83 -5.53
CA PRO A 186 5.40 1.83 -4.98
C PRO A 186 5.69 0.74 -6.02
N LYS A 187 6.94 0.31 -6.08
CA LYS A 187 7.29 -0.88 -6.86
C LYS A 187 6.72 -2.09 -6.13
N ILE A 188 5.70 -2.70 -6.70
CA ILE A 188 5.22 -4.00 -6.26
C ILE A 188 6.22 -5.02 -6.81
N THR A 189 7.30 -5.22 -6.06
CA THR A 189 8.20 -6.34 -6.32
C THR A 189 7.47 -7.57 -5.85
N GLY A 190 7.34 -8.56 -6.72
CA GLY A 190 6.87 -9.87 -6.31
C GLY A 190 7.70 -10.33 -5.11
N ASP A 191 7.08 -11.03 -4.18
CA ASP A 191 7.79 -11.64 -3.07
C ASP A 191 8.89 -12.55 -3.62
N THR A 192 10.11 -12.38 -3.13
CA THR A 192 11.29 -13.15 -3.52
C THR A 192 11.91 -13.88 -2.33
N ILE A 193 11.23 -13.85 -1.17
CA ILE A 193 11.71 -14.45 0.06
C ILE A 193 11.23 -15.92 0.10
N PRO A 194 12.12 -16.90 0.17
CA PRO A 194 11.72 -18.30 0.36
C PRO A 194 11.04 -18.51 1.70
N PRO A 195 10.01 -19.37 1.78
CA PRO A 195 9.40 -19.73 3.03
C PRO A 195 10.39 -20.46 3.94
N THR A 196 10.25 -20.26 5.24
CA THR A 196 10.92 -21.08 6.26
C THR A 196 9.89 -21.98 6.94
N VAL A 197 10.34 -23.08 7.55
CA VAL A 197 9.45 -24.08 8.14
C VAL A 197 9.94 -24.56 9.51
N THR A 198 9.01 -24.71 10.44
CA THR A 198 9.19 -25.41 11.71
C THR A 198 8.31 -26.66 11.73
N VAL A 199 8.69 -27.68 12.48
CA VAL A 199 8.02 -28.98 12.48
C VAL A 199 7.76 -29.46 13.89
N VAL A 200 6.63 -30.13 14.06
CA VAL A 200 6.30 -30.90 15.27
C VAL A 200 5.95 -32.30 14.81
N PRO A 201 6.51 -33.38 15.42
CA PRO A 201 7.48 -33.42 16.54
C PRO A 201 8.78 -32.68 16.22
N ALA A 202 9.52 -32.28 17.26
CA ALA A 202 10.83 -31.64 17.07
C ALA A 202 11.88 -32.64 16.58
N ASP A 203 12.96 -32.13 15.96
CA ASP A 203 14.07 -32.98 15.55
C ASP A 203 14.72 -33.64 16.79
N LEU A 204 14.99 -34.93 16.69
CA LEU A 204 15.55 -35.80 17.74
C LEU A 204 14.63 -35.98 18.97
N GLU A 205 13.35 -35.70 18.90
CA GLU A 205 12.40 -36.00 19.96
C GLU A 205 12.23 -37.50 20.14
N ILE A 206 12.28 -37.99 21.40
CA ILE A 206 12.36 -39.44 21.71
C ILE A 206 11.13 -40.02 22.42
N THR A 207 10.10 -39.20 22.67
CA THR A 207 8.90 -39.62 23.42
C THR A 207 7.61 -39.24 22.68
N VAL A 208 7.63 -39.42 21.36
CA VAL A 208 6.51 -39.06 20.50
C VAL A 208 5.37 -40.07 20.67
N ALA A 209 4.15 -39.58 20.90
CA ALA A 209 2.98 -40.47 21.06
C ALA A 209 2.64 -41.17 19.75
N LEU A 210 2.12 -42.40 19.85
CA LEU A 210 1.85 -43.24 18.66
C LEU A 210 0.80 -42.68 17.72
N ASN A 211 -0.12 -41.86 18.21
CA ASN A 211 -1.17 -41.19 17.43
C ASN A 211 -0.79 -39.77 16.98
N SER A 212 0.48 -39.40 17.02
CA SER A 212 0.94 -38.07 16.64
C SER A 212 0.79 -37.79 15.16
N ALA A 213 0.28 -36.62 14.83
CA ALA A 213 0.39 -36.06 13.47
C ALA A 213 1.72 -35.30 13.32
N ILE A 214 2.18 -35.17 12.08
CA ILE A 214 3.32 -34.34 11.74
C ILE A 214 2.79 -33.00 11.24
N ILE A 215 3.25 -31.89 11.84
CA ILE A 215 2.76 -30.56 11.56
C ILE A 215 3.93 -29.68 11.11
N TRP A 216 3.89 -29.22 9.86
CA TRP A 216 4.81 -28.22 9.32
C TRP A 216 4.15 -26.84 9.38
N THR A 217 4.77 -25.89 10.07
CA THR A 217 4.32 -24.50 10.16
C THR A 217 5.29 -23.61 9.41
N PHE A 218 4.79 -22.88 8.41
CA PHE A 218 5.57 -22.05 7.52
C PHE A 218 5.50 -20.56 7.94
N SER A 219 6.54 -19.80 7.61
CA SER A 219 6.60 -18.34 7.84
C SER A 219 5.60 -17.56 6.99
N GLU A 220 5.11 -18.18 5.90
CA GLU A 220 4.19 -17.58 4.93
C GLU A 220 3.33 -18.63 4.23
N ALA A 221 2.30 -18.16 3.50
CA ALA A 221 1.30 -19.03 2.90
C ALA A 221 1.90 -19.89 1.76
N ILE A 222 1.71 -21.21 1.84
CA ILE A 222 2.19 -22.19 0.87
C ILE A 222 1.14 -22.44 -0.21
N SER A 223 1.59 -22.58 -1.45
CA SER A 223 0.74 -22.92 -2.59
C SER A 223 0.11 -24.31 -2.43
N ASN A 224 -1.22 -24.41 -2.64
CA ASN A 224 -1.96 -25.67 -2.54
C ASN A 224 -1.39 -26.76 -3.46
N VAL A 225 -0.83 -26.39 -4.62
CA VAL A 225 -0.22 -27.33 -5.59
C VAL A 225 1.02 -28.00 -4.99
N SER A 226 1.70 -27.33 -4.06
CA SER A 226 2.86 -27.86 -3.37
C SER A 226 2.50 -28.89 -2.29
N VAL A 227 1.24 -28.94 -1.83
CA VAL A 227 0.80 -29.85 -0.76
C VAL A 227 0.39 -31.19 -1.36
N ASN A 228 1.34 -32.09 -1.45
CA ASN A 228 1.16 -33.44 -2.00
C ASN A 228 2.18 -34.41 -1.40
N SER A 229 1.95 -35.72 -1.59
CA SER A 229 2.77 -36.79 -1.03
C SER A 229 4.19 -36.91 -1.63
N ALA A 230 4.51 -36.20 -2.70
CA ALA A 230 5.86 -36.11 -3.24
C ALA A 230 6.72 -35.07 -2.50
N ASN A 231 6.05 -34.09 -1.86
CA ASN A 231 6.70 -32.99 -1.17
C ASN A 231 6.69 -33.11 0.35
N PHE A 232 5.65 -33.76 0.91
CA PHE A 232 5.48 -33.99 2.34
C PHE A 232 5.26 -35.47 2.60
N PHE A 233 6.16 -36.11 3.35
CA PHE A 233 6.03 -37.52 3.68
C PHE A 233 6.74 -37.90 4.97
N LEU A 234 6.27 -38.98 5.56
CA LEU A 234 6.85 -39.62 6.74
C LEU A 234 7.43 -40.96 6.32
N LEU A 235 8.63 -41.29 6.78
CA LEU A 235 9.28 -42.54 6.55
C LEU A 235 9.45 -43.28 7.87
N GLU A 236 9.15 -44.58 7.86
CA GLU A 236 9.50 -45.53 8.89
C GLU A 236 10.68 -46.35 8.40
N THR A 237 11.87 -46.20 8.99
CA THR A 237 13.09 -46.91 8.58
C THR A 237 13.33 -46.88 7.04
N GLY A 238 12.97 -45.75 6.38
CA GLY A 238 13.11 -45.55 4.94
C GLY A 238 11.90 -45.98 4.10
N VAL A 239 10.86 -46.54 4.70
CA VAL A 239 9.60 -46.94 4.00
C VAL A 239 8.53 -45.85 4.22
N PRO A 240 7.83 -45.37 3.14
CA PRO A 240 6.79 -44.38 3.30
C PRO A 240 5.63 -44.86 4.16
N VAL A 241 5.25 -44.03 5.16
CA VAL A 241 4.05 -44.21 5.97
C VAL A 241 2.84 -43.68 5.21
N VAL A 242 1.76 -44.43 5.21
CA VAL A 242 0.49 -43.99 4.57
C VAL A 242 -0.27 -43.05 5.50
N GLY A 243 -0.68 -41.91 4.97
CA GLY A 243 -1.40 -40.88 5.74
C GLY A 243 -2.12 -39.87 4.86
N ALA A 244 -2.86 -39.00 5.48
CA ALA A 244 -3.58 -37.90 4.82
C ALA A 244 -2.85 -36.57 5.05
N LEU A 245 -2.74 -35.78 3.99
CA LEU A 245 -2.26 -34.41 4.06
C LEU A 245 -3.43 -33.41 4.07
N THR A 246 -3.40 -32.48 4.98
CA THR A 246 -4.35 -31.36 5.04
C THR A 246 -3.61 -30.05 5.16
N GLN A 247 -4.18 -28.97 4.58
CA GLN A 247 -3.65 -27.62 4.69
C GLN A 247 -4.65 -26.75 5.43
N SER A 248 -4.17 -25.89 6.33
CA SER A 248 -5.00 -24.91 7.03
C SER A 248 -5.60 -23.87 6.08
N PHE A 249 -6.67 -23.21 6.49
CA PHE A 249 -7.35 -22.19 5.68
C PHE A 249 -6.43 -20.99 5.35
N ASP A 250 -5.59 -20.57 6.32
CA ASP A 250 -4.60 -19.51 6.16
C ASP A 250 -3.37 -19.94 5.34
N LYS A 251 -3.30 -21.25 4.97
CA LYS A 251 -2.22 -21.87 4.20
C LYS A 251 -0.83 -21.87 4.89
N LEU A 252 -0.80 -21.54 6.16
CA LEU A 252 0.45 -21.51 6.93
C LEU A 252 0.86 -22.87 7.47
N THR A 253 -0.09 -23.80 7.61
CA THR A 253 0.17 -25.10 8.24
C THR A 253 -0.21 -26.25 7.31
N VAL A 254 0.68 -27.24 7.21
CA VAL A 254 0.42 -28.53 6.56
C VAL A 254 0.52 -29.63 7.61
N THR A 255 -0.50 -30.47 7.70
CA THR A 255 -0.58 -31.56 8.65
C THR A 255 -0.62 -32.91 7.90
N PHE A 256 0.26 -33.81 8.26
CA PHE A 256 0.20 -35.21 7.87
C PHE A 256 -0.31 -36.04 9.01
N THR A 257 -1.44 -36.73 8.80
CA THR A 257 -2.04 -37.64 9.78
C THR A 257 -1.88 -39.07 9.31
N PRO A 258 -1.08 -39.91 9.99
CA PRO A 258 -0.97 -41.33 9.67
C PRO A 258 -2.35 -42.01 9.74
N ILE A 259 -2.59 -43.00 8.86
CA ILE A 259 -3.87 -43.73 8.85
C ILE A 259 -3.95 -44.71 10.05
N ALA A 260 -2.83 -45.22 10.52
CA ALA A 260 -2.72 -46.06 11.69
C ALA A 260 -1.74 -45.47 12.71
N ASP A 261 -1.86 -45.83 13.97
CA ASP A 261 -0.89 -45.47 14.99
C ASP A 261 0.53 -45.85 14.59
N LEU A 262 1.48 -45.02 14.92
CA LEU A 262 2.91 -45.27 14.72
C LEU A 262 3.37 -46.48 15.59
N ILE A 263 4.40 -47.17 15.17
CA ILE A 263 4.93 -48.34 15.90
C ILE A 263 5.72 -47.84 17.12
N THR A 264 5.60 -48.52 18.25
CA THR A 264 6.34 -48.22 19.48
C THR A 264 7.83 -48.36 19.32
N ALA A 265 8.62 -47.55 20.03
CA ALA A 265 10.09 -47.56 20.06
C ALA A 265 10.74 -47.54 18.65
N THR A 266 10.10 -46.87 17.69
CA THR A 266 10.50 -46.86 16.28
C THR A 266 10.94 -45.48 15.83
N ALA A 267 12.02 -45.45 15.03
CA ALA A 267 12.53 -44.18 14.46
C ALA A 267 11.79 -43.82 13.17
N TYR A 268 11.41 -42.56 13.08
CA TYR A 268 10.72 -41.95 11.93
C TYR A 268 11.51 -40.78 11.40
N THR A 269 11.38 -40.54 10.09
CA THR A 269 11.93 -39.36 9.42
C THR A 269 10.78 -38.62 8.73
N ALA A 270 10.52 -37.38 9.11
CA ALA A 270 9.57 -36.51 8.41
C ALA A 270 10.32 -35.55 7.48
N LEU A 271 9.77 -35.34 6.29
CA LEU A 271 10.44 -34.63 5.21
C LEU A 271 9.51 -33.64 4.51
N ALA A 272 10.00 -32.40 4.32
CA ALA A 272 9.43 -31.40 3.44
C ALA A 272 10.50 -30.98 2.43
N THR A 273 10.19 -31.09 1.12
CA THR A 273 11.17 -30.92 0.04
C THR A 273 11.29 -29.49 -0.44
N THR A 274 12.38 -29.17 -1.15
CA THR A 274 12.57 -27.88 -1.84
C THR A 274 11.58 -27.61 -2.99
N ASN A 275 10.75 -28.57 -3.39
CA ASN A 275 9.68 -28.35 -4.37
C ASN A 275 8.46 -27.62 -3.78
N ILE A 276 8.43 -27.45 -2.46
CA ILE A 276 7.40 -26.66 -1.78
C ILE A 276 7.63 -25.20 -2.10
N LYS A 277 6.59 -24.57 -2.61
CA LYS A 277 6.59 -23.14 -2.98
C LYS A 277 5.54 -22.38 -2.21
N ASP A 278 5.84 -21.13 -1.89
CA ASP A 278 4.84 -20.16 -1.43
C ASP A 278 3.84 -19.82 -2.54
N ILE A 279 2.91 -18.92 -2.23
CA ILE A 279 1.94 -18.43 -3.22
C ILE A 279 2.57 -17.52 -4.29
N SER A 280 3.76 -16.99 -4.04
CA SER A 280 4.54 -16.13 -4.94
C SER A 280 5.45 -16.92 -5.88
N GLY A 281 5.64 -18.21 -5.60
CA GLY A 281 6.45 -19.14 -6.40
C GLY A 281 7.87 -19.37 -5.87
N ASN A 282 8.26 -18.79 -4.73
CA ASN A 282 9.57 -19.00 -4.12
C ASN A 282 9.60 -20.39 -3.47
N ALA A 283 10.65 -21.13 -3.75
CA ALA A 283 10.83 -22.50 -3.25
C ALA A 283 11.49 -22.47 -1.86
N LEU A 284 11.15 -23.48 -1.02
CA LEU A 284 11.85 -23.74 0.23
C LEU A 284 13.36 -23.86 -0.04
N ALA A 285 14.19 -23.12 0.68
CA ALA A 285 15.63 -22.97 0.37
C ALA A 285 16.41 -24.27 0.47
N GLN A 286 15.98 -25.18 1.36
CA GLN A 286 16.56 -26.51 1.56
C GLN A 286 15.49 -27.48 2.04
N ASN A 287 15.71 -28.80 1.84
CA ASN A 287 14.83 -29.80 2.41
C ASN A 287 14.82 -29.68 3.95
N ASN A 288 13.62 -29.69 4.51
CA ASN A 288 13.47 -29.82 5.96
C ASN A 288 13.34 -31.31 6.30
N ILE A 289 14.27 -31.83 7.07
CA ILE A 289 14.32 -33.22 7.49
C ILE A 289 14.43 -33.25 9.00
N ILE A 290 13.50 -33.93 9.65
CA ILE A 290 13.57 -34.19 11.09
C ILE A 290 13.46 -35.67 11.35
N ASN A 291 14.10 -36.12 12.42
CA ASN A 291 14.04 -37.49 12.91
C ASN A 291 13.43 -37.46 14.32
N PHE A 292 12.60 -38.42 14.62
CA PHE A 292 12.05 -38.61 15.96
C PHE A 292 11.83 -40.07 16.26
N THR A 293 11.64 -40.40 17.55
CA THR A 293 11.40 -41.78 17.99
C THR A 293 10.12 -41.80 18.85
N THR A 294 9.27 -42.78 18.61
CA THR A 294 8.06 -43.01 19.39
C THR A 294 8.34 -43.62 20.76
N ILE A 295 7.38 -43.47 21.69
CA ILE A 295 7.40 -44.11 23.01
C ILE A 295 7.39 -45.62 22.94
#